data_773090ee4e1bed28178ee6c7f449906b
#
_entry.id   773090ee4e1bed28178ee6c7f449906b
#
_cell.length_a   1.000
_cell.length_b   1.000
_cell.length_c   1.000
_cell.angle_alpha   90.00
_cell.angle_beta   90.00
_cell.angle_gamma   90.00
#
_symmetry.space_group_name_H-M   'P 1'
#
loop_
_entity.id
_entity.type
_entity.pdbx_description
1 polymer ?
#
loop_
_entity_poly.entity_id
_entity_poly.type
_entity_poly.pdbx_seq_one_letter_code
_entity_poly.pdbx_strand_id
1 'polypeptide(L)'
;LAASKSKHSGVLSARQHAQWIAQLNGMYAFALWDAEARHLLLARDPLGIKPLVRTSVDGTLLFASESKALRAHEGHIPALDEQALVARLAWEYPLDGTTLLKGVTQIRPGTVEVWALDLAGKAKMIDRAIIEQQRVNPSNTWSPETDAEHLLETFVEGVSERLMSDVPVGIVLSGGLDSSLVAAVAHEAAERAQQPVPACWTVAESEENPDWIAAEEVTSSFDLVHHQHILEPDSFDTLLPDLSWHGEDLDVTVLFFQPLFQKMSQHVTVGLCGQGADELHAGYPRYRDLKSHGETIDARLASMSHPFARQIENETLPIGESWYAKGHAGCSHTDSLEEFLQFELDHGQLANFQLRLVDRHSMAHSLEVRVPFLSSSHRQASHRLPMEWRLPSNGDEKVALRAAASLTSLPKHIVNRPKLPAGRATSPTLIDNLLAEYKPQTDAIIKRYPLISGALKTQPDIALGLGLFEAVHILDRGARKPAGSTMDLLNEVIG
;
A
#
# COMPACT_ATOMS: atom_id res chain seq x y z
N LEU A 1 27.19 -7.41 -1.45
CA LEU A 1 27.98 -7.40 -0.22
C LEU A 1 29.44 -7.70 -0.51
N ALA A 2 29.79 -8.85 -1.13
CA ALA A 2 31.19 -9.21 -1.42
C ALA A 2 31.92 -8.13 -2.24
N ALA A 3 31.30 -7.60 -3.30
CA ALA A 3 31.86 -6.53 -4.11
C ALA A 3 32.05 -5.21 -3.33
N SER A 4 31.18 -4.93 -2.35
CA SER A 4 31.32 -3.76 -1.48
C SER A 4 32.44 -3.97 -0.44
N LYS A 5 32.55 -5.16 0.16
CA LYS A 5 33.63 -5.49 1.08
C LYS A 5 35.01 -5.42 0.45
N SER A 6 35.16 -5.77 -0.84
CA SER A 6 36.43 -5.66 -1.56
C SER A 6 36.96 -4.22 -1.69
N LYS A 7 36.09 -3.22 -1.56
CA LYS A 7 36.44 -1.80 -1.62
C LYS A 7 36.72 -1.16 -0.26
N HIS A 8 36.42 -1.86 0.84
CA HIS A 8 36.54 -1.34 2.21
C HIS A 8 37.28 -2.33 3.11
N SER A 9 38.20 -1.85 3.91
CA SER A 9 38.87 -2.66 4.94
C SER A 9 38.04 -2.64 6.23
N GLY A 10 37.47 -3.78 6.64
CA GLY A 10 36.78 -3.94 7.90
C GLY A 10 35.26 -4.17 7.78
N VAL A 11 34.57 -4.06 8.91
CA VAL A 11 33.11 -4.22 9.01
C VAL A 11 32.41 -3.02 8.42
N LEU A 12 31.45 -3.24 7.53
CA LEU A 12 30.69 -2.17 6.89
C LEU A 12 29.67 -1.56 7.86
N SER A 13 29.58 -0.22 7.84
CA SER A 13 28.51 0.53 8.53
C SER A 13 27.17 0.41 7.79
N ALA A 14 26.06 0.74 8.45
CA ALA A 14 24.74 0.77 7.79
C ALA A 14 24.72 1.70 6.58
N ARG A 15 25.42 2.85 6.61
CA ARG A 15 25.54 3.77 5.49
C ARG A 15 26.24 3.14 4.29
N GLN A 16 27.30 2.39 4.52
CA GLN A 16 28.01 1.67 3.44
C GLN A 16 27.14 0.54 2.86
N HIS A 17 26.36 -0.13 3.71
CA HIS A 17 25.35 -1.08 3.24
C HIS A 17 24.28 -0.38 2.40
N ALA A 18 23.74 0.75 2.83
CA ALA A 18 22.77 1.53 2.06
C ALA A 18 23.32 1.96 0.68
N GLN A 19 24.60 2.33 0.57
CA GLN A 19 25.21 2.73 -0.69
C GLN A 19 25.27 1.63 -1.75
N TRP A 20 25.57 0.38 -1.38
CA TRP A 20 25.54 -0.70 -2.36
C TRP A 20 24.12 -1.19 -2.66
N ILE A 21 23.21 -1.14 -1.66
CA ILE A 21 21.79 -1.49 -1.83
C ILE A 21 21.10 -0.49 -2.76
N ALA A 22 21.48 0.80 -2.71
CA ALA A 22 20.95 1.82 -3.61
C ALA A 22 21.18 1.54 -5.11
N GLN A 23 22.10 0.61 -5.45
CA GLN A 23 22.33 0.17 -6.84
C GLN A 23 21.31 -0.89 -7.30
N LEU A 24 20.51 -1.45 -6.40
CA LEU A 24 19.48 -2.42 -6.77
C LEU A 24 18.28 -1.68 -7.37
N ASN A 25 17.93 -2.01 -8.61
CA ASN A 25 16.69 -1.57 -9.24
C ASN A 25 15.65 -2.68 -9.08
N GLY A 26 14.62 -2.46 -8.27
CA GLY A 26 13.57 -3.46 -8.04
C GLY A 26 12.79 -3.26 -6.75
N MET A 27 11.90 -4.20 -6.49
CA MET A 27 11.07 -4.29 -5.29
C MET A 27 11.64 -5.38 -4.40
N TYR A 28 12.03 -5.07 -3.19
CA TYR A 28 12.69 -6.03 -2.32
C TYR A 28 12.49 -5.77 -0.83
N ALA A 29 12.46 -6.85 -0.08
CA ALA A 29 12.71 -6.88 1.34
C ALA A 29 13.56 -8.12 1.63
N PHE A 30 14.66 -7.98 2.34
CA PHE A 30 15.53 -9.11 2.61
C PHE A 30 16.22 -9.04 3.97
N ALA A 31 16.57 -10.21 4.48
CA ALA A 31 17.48 -10.38 5.58
C ALA A 31 18.77 -11.02 5.07
N LEU A 32 19.93 -10.48 5.46
CA LEU A 32 21.23 -10.98 5.04
C LEU A 32 22.15 -11.12 6.24
N TRP A 33 22.65 -12.34 6.46
CA TRP A 33 23.62 -12.64 7.51
C TRP A 33 25.05 -12.49 7.00
N ASP A 34 25.80 -11.58 7.61
CA ASP A 34 27.24 -11.43 7.41
C ASP A 34 27.99 -12.25 8.48
N ALA A 35 28.49 -13.41 8.08
CA ALA A 35 29.14 -14.34 9.02
C ALA A 35 30.49 -13.82 9.56
N GLU A 36 31.23 -13.00 8.78
CA GLU A 36 32.50 -12.43 9.22
C GLU A 36 32.31 -11.34 10.27
N ALA A 37 31.38 -10.41 10.01
CA ALA A 37 31.04 -9.34 10.94
C ALA A 37 30.12 -9.85 12.08
N ARG A 38 29.47 -11.00 11.91
CA ARG A 38 28.40 -11.52 12.78
C ARG A 38 27.24 -10.53 12.92
N HIS A 39 26.86 -9.92 11.78
CA HIS A 39 25.78 -8.94 11.67
C HIS A 39 24.64 -9.51 10.83
N LEU A 40 23.42 -9.19 11.23
CA LEU A 40 22.22 -9.40 10.43
C LEU A 40 21.79 -8.04 9.86
N LEU A 41 21.62 -7.97 8.56
CA LEU A 41 21.04 -6.83 7.89
C LEU A 41 19.58 -7.13 7.60
N LEU A 42 18.70 -6.16 7.90
CA LEU A 42 17.33 -6.11 7.42
C LEU A 42 17.23 -4.90 6.51
N ALA A 43 16.78 -5.10 5.27
CA ALA A 43 16.65 -4.03 4.29
C ALA A 43 15.31 -4.09 3.57
N ARG A 44 14.74 -2.92 3.30
CA ARG A 44 13.49 -2.76 2.58
C ARG A 44 13.68 -1.76 1.44
N ASP A 45 13.05 -2.02 0.30
CA ASP A 45 13.15 -1.17 -0.88
C ASP A 45 12.74 0.29 -0.60
N PRO A 46 13.19 1.25 -1.44
CA PRO A 46 13.03 2.67 -1.20
C PRO A 46 11.59 3.15 -0.96
N LEU A 47 10.60 2.50 -1.53
CA LEU A 47 9.17 2.86 -1.39
C LEU A 47 8.42 1.93 -0.44
N GLY A 48 9.07 0.88 0.08
CA GLY A 48 8.44 -0.12 0.93
C GLY A 48 7.38 -0.95 0.19
N ILE A 49 7.60 -1.23 -1.10
CA ILE A 49 6.70 -2.05 -1.92
C ILE A 49 6.59 -3.45 -1.32
N LYS A 50 7.73 -4.06 -0.96
CA LYS A 50 7.72 -5.36 -0.29
C LYS A 50 7.69 -5.20 1.23
N PRO A 51 6.84 -5.96 1.94
CA PRO A 51 6.68 -5.86 3.38
C PRO A 51 7.85 -6.51 4.14
N LEU A 52 8.22 -5.91 5.28
CA LEU A 52 9.13 -6.50 6.25
C LEU A 52 8.80 -5.95 7.63
N VAL A 53 8.43 -6.84 8.54
CA VAL A 53 8.11 -6.51 9.94
C VAL A 53 9.09 -7.19 10.89
N ARG A 54 9.24 -6.64 12.09
CA ARG A 54 10.05 -7.21 13.15
C ARG A 54 9.44 -6.98 14.52
N THR A 55 9.83 -7.83 15.46
CA THR A 55 9.59 -7.68 16.90
C THR A 55 10.74 -8.28 17.67
N SER A 56 10.80 -8.02 18.98
CA SER A 56 11.77 -8.63 19.90
C SER A 56 11.03 -9.34 21.02
N VAL A 57 11.37 -10.60 21.25
CA VAL A 57 10.83 -11.43 22.34
C VAL A 57 11.99 -11.94 23.16
N ASP A 58 12.08 -11.55 24.43
CA ASP A 58 13.15 -11.95 25.38
C ASP A 58 14.58 -11.75 24.86
N GLY A 59 14.76 -10.76 23.97
CA GLY A 59 16.04 -10.45 23.33
C GLY A 59 16.30 -11.22 22.04
N THR A 60 15.38 -12.06 21.60
CA THR A 60 15.39 -12.70 20.28
C THR A 60 14.72 -11.78 19.27
N LEU A 61 15.42 -11.47 18.18
CA LEU A 61 14.83 -10.74 17.05
C LEU A 61 14.05 -11.70 16.18
N LEU A 62 12.79 -11.40 15.98
CA LEU A 62 11.91 -12.08 15.02
C LEU A 62 11.60 -11.12 13.87
N PHE A 63 11.60 -11.59 12.64
CA PHE A 63 11.23 -10.82 11.46
C PHE A 63 10.51 -11.68 10.43
N ALA A 64 9.63 -11.06 9.66
CA ALA A 64 8.83 -11.74 8.64
C ALA A 64 8.29 -10.74 7.62
N SER A 65 7.76 -11.21 6.50
CA SER A 65 6.98 -10.40 5.57
C SER A 65 5.59 -10.04 6.12
N GLU A 66 5.02 -10.93 6.96
CA GLU A 66 3.68 -10.78 7.51
C GLU A 66 3.71 -10.91 9.04
N SER A 67 2.97 -10.03 9.74
CA SER A 67 2.99 -9.98 11.20
C SER A 67 2.48 -11.28 11.85
N LYS A 68 1.48 -11.91 11.22
CA LYS A 68 0.92 -13.18 11.70
C LYS A 68 1.93 -14.33 11.74
N ALA A 69 2.99 -14.28 10.94
CA ALA A 69 4.04 -15.30 10.96
C ALA A 69 4.88 -15.27 12.25
N LEU A 70 4.97 -14.11 12.92
CA LEU A 70 5.73 -13.94 14.16
C LEU A 70 5.16 -14.76 15.32
N ARG A 71 3.86 -15.12 15.26
CA ARG A 71 3.20 -16.00 16.25
C ARG A 71 3.78 -17.42 16.32
N ALA A 72 4.56 -17.83 15.32
CA ALA A 72 5.25 -19.13 15.35
C ALA A 72 6.22 -19.24 16.53
N HIS A 73 6.67 -18.12 17.09
CA HIS A 73 7.45 -18.09 18.31
C HIS A 73 6.50 -18.07 19.53
N GLU A 74 6.64 -19.06 20.42
CA GLU A 74 5.75 -19.24 21.58
C GLU A 74 5.68 -18.04 22.53
N GLY A 75 6.77 -17.30 22.66
CA GLY A 75 6.83 -16.09 23.49
C GLY A 75 6.17 -14.86 22.87
N HIS A 76 5.80 -14.89 21.58
CA HIS A 76 5.08 -13.79 20.95
C HIS A 76 3.57 -13.93 21.21
N ILE A 77 3.04 -13.04 22.04
CA ILE A 77 1.61 -12.97 22.35
C ILE A 77 1.04 -11.74 21.62
N PRO A 78 0.21 -11.92 20.59
CA PRO A 78 -0.38 -10.82 19.87
C PRO A 78 -1.35 -10.04 20.78
N ALA A 79 -1.26 -8.73 20.72
CA ALA A 79 -2.17 -7.80 21.39
C ALA A 79 -2.41 -6.60 20.46
N LEU A 80 -3.59 -6.00 20.56
CA LEU A 80 -3.92 -4.80 19.80
C LEU A 80 -3.05 -3.62 20.27
N ASP A 81 -2.50 -2.88 19.31
CA ASP A 81 -1.82 -1.60 19.57
C ASP A 81 -2.85 -0.46 19.48
N GLU A 82 -3.29 0.03 20.64
CA GLU A 82 -4.31 1.09 20.71
C GLU A 82 -3.82 2.41 20.11
N GLN A 83 -2.53 2.71 20.18
CA GLN A 83 -1.96 3.93 19.57
C GLN A 83 -1.97 3.84 18.05
N ALA A 84 -1.56 2.70 17.51
CA ALA A 84 -1.64 2.43 16.09
C ALA A 84 -3.10 2.44 15.60
N LEU A 85 -4.04 1.95 16.41
CA LEU A 85 -5.47 2.00 16.10
C LEU A 85 -5.99 3.44 16.05
N VAL A 86 -5.63 4.30 17.01
CA VAL A 86 -5.98 5.73 16.99
C VAL A 86 -5.44 6.39 15.71
N ALA A 87 -4.19 6.14 15.37
CA ALA A 87 -3.60 6.66 14.13
C ALA A 87 -4.34 6.14 12.89
N ARG A 88 -4.65 4.83 12.84
CA ARG A 88 -5.41 4.21 11.74
C ARG A 88 -6.78 4.85 11.53
N LEU A 89 -7.46 5.20 12.63
CA LEU A 89 -8.77 5.86 12.57
C LEU A 89 -8.68 7.31 12.10
N ALA A 90 -7.61 8.02 12.41
CA ALA A 90 -7.43 9.41 12.01
C ALA A 90 -6.89 9.54 10.58
N TRP A 91 -5.81 8.85 10.24
CA TRP A 91 -5.07 8.95 8.97
C TRP A 91 -5.36 7.85 7.94
N GLU A 92 -6.18 6.86 8.29
CA GLU A 92 -6.47 5.68 7.45
C GLU A 92 -5.29 4.67 7.38
N TYR A 93 -4.19 4.90 8.10
CA TYR A 93 -3.05 3.97 8.23
C TYR A 93 -2.33 4.17 9.57
N PRO A 94 -1.65 3.13 10.11
CA PRO A 94 -0.78 3.27 11.28
C PRO A 94 0.43 4.15 10.97
N LEU A 95 0.85 4.96 11.94
CA LEU A 95 1.95 5.90 11.79
C LEU A 95 3.31 5.28 12.14
N ASP A 96 4.40 5.90 11.66
CA ASP A 96 5.79 5.65 12.03
C ASP A 96 6.24 4.17 11.98
N GLY A 97 5.73 3.43 11.00
CA GLY A 97 6.05 2.02 10.88
C GLY A 97 5.41 1.11 11.93
N THR A 98 4.53 1.62 12.79
CA THR A 98 3.74 0.81 13.72
C THR A 98 2.80 -0.12 12.94
N THR A 99 2.34 -1.17 13.59
CA THR A 99 1.29 -2.06 13.08
C THR A 99 0.16 -2.13 14.11
N LEU A 100 -0.98 -2.69 13.74
CA LEU A 100 -2.07 -2.91 14.68
C LEU A 100 -1.73 -3.97 15.76
N LEU A 101 -0.61 -4.68 15.62
CA LEU A 101 -0.12 -5.62 16.64
C LEU A 101 0.96 -4.94 17.49
N LYS A 102 0.72 -4.88 18.79
CA LYS A 102 1.59 -4.22 19.77
C LYS A 102 3.01 -4.81 19.75
N GLY A 103 3.99 -3.91 19.66
CA GLY A 103 5.41 -4.28 19.64
C GLY A 103 5.90 -4.85 18.31
N VAL A 104 5.04 -4.98 17.30
CA VAL A 104 5.42 -5.33 15.93
C VAL A 104 5.61 -4.05 15.11
N THR A 105 6.79 -3.88 14.53
CA THR A 105 7.17 -2.68 13.77
C THR A 105 7.54 -3.05 12.35
N GLN A 106 7.09 -2.27 11.38
CA GLN A 106 7.56 -2.36 10.00
C GLN A 106 8.98 -1.77 9.89
N ILE A 107 9.83 -2.40 9.11
CA ILE A 107 11.04 -1.74 8.63
C ILE A 107 10.59 -0.59 7.72
N ARG A 108 11.06 0.62 7.98
CA ARG A 108 10.67 1.79 7.18
C ARG A 108 11.08 1.65 5.72
N PRO A 109 10.32 2.22 4.78
CA PRO A 109 10.74 2.31 3.39
C PRO A 109 12.16 2.86 3.26
N GLY A 110 12.93 2.32 2.33
CA GLY A 110 14.29 2.79 2.06
C GLY A 110 15.26 2.70 3.24
N THR A 111 15.09 1.70 4.11
CA THR A 111 15.91 1.61 5.33
C THR A 111 16.71 0.31 5.36
N VAL A 112 17.94 0.43 5.87
CA VAL A 112 18.81 -0.69 6.27
C VAL A 112 19.01 -0.63 7.77
N GLU A 113 18.68 -1.70 8.47
CA GLU A 113 18.99 -1.90 9.88
C GLU A 113 20.10 -2.95 10.02
N VAL A 114 21.09 -2.69 10.85
CA VAL A 114 22.17 -3.62 11.20
C VAL A 114 22.00 -4.10 12.63
N TRP A 115 21.93 -5.39 12.81
CA TRP A 115 21.69 -6.06 14.09
C TRP A 115 22.89 -6.94 14.47
N ALA A 116 23.20 -6.96 15.76
CA ALA A 116 24.21 -7.85 16.32
C ALA A 116 23.75 -8.41 17.66
N LEU A 117 24.42 -9.47 18.14
CA LEU A 117 24.20 -9.97 19.48
C LEU A 117 25.08 -9.19 20.48
N ASP A 118 24.48 -8.77 21.58
CA ASP A 118 25.24 -8.21 22.71
C ASP A 118 25.99 -9.33 23.50
N LEU A 119 26.71 -8.92 24.55
CA LEU A 119 27.45 -9.84 25.40
C LEU A 119 26.58 -10.87 26.12
N ALA A 120 25.29 -10.61 26.27
CA ALA A 120 24.32 -11.53 26.87
C ALA A 120 23.63 -12.42 25.80
N GLY A 121 24.03 -12.30 24.53
CA GLY A 121 23.45 -13.04 23.41
C GLY A 121 22.10 -12.49 22.93
N LYS A 122 21.73 -11.27 23.34
CA LYS A 122 20.48 -10.62 22.92
C LYS A 122 20.70 -9.79 21.66
N ALA A 123 19.75 -9.87 20.73
CA ALA A 123 19.79 -9.09 19.49
C ALA A 123 19.55 -7.61 19.77
N LYS A 124 20.42 -6.77 19.25
CA LYS A 124 20.31 -5.30 19.31
C LYS A 124 20.56 -4.70 17.94
N MET A 125 19.77 -3.70 17.58
CA MET A 125 20.06 -2.83 16.46
C MET A 125 21.26 -1.95 16.84
N ILE A 126 22.35 -2.08 16.09
CA ILE A 126 23.61 -1.38 16.36
C ILE A 126 23.82 -0.20 15.43
N ASP A 127 23.19 -0.20 14.25
CA ASP A 127 23.31 0.87 13.27
C ASP A 127 22.08 0.88 12.34
N ARG A 128 21.78 2.03 11.73
CA ARG A 128 20.70 2.19 10.76
C ARG A 128 21.03 3.30 9.78
N ALA A 129 20.65 3.12 8.50
CA ALA A 129 20.81 4.14 7.47
C ALA A 129 19.65 4.13 6.48
N ILE A 130 19.46 5.27 5.81
CA ILE A 130 18.52 5.43 4.71
C ILE A 130 19.22 5.09 3.40
N ILE A 131 18.55 4.35 2.53
CA ILE A 131 18.93 4.10 1.15
C ILE A 131 18.58 5.38 0.36
N GLU A 132 19.58 6.19 0.09
CA GLU A 132 19.39 7.46 -0.60
C GLU A 132 18.85 7.23 -2.01
N GLN A 133 17.80 7.94 -2.36
CA GLN A 133 17.26 8.01 -3.71
C GLN A 133 17.73 9.29 -4.38
N GLN A 134 18.00 9.20 -5.68
CA GLN A 134 18.31 10.38 -6.45
C GLN A 134 17.03 11.24 -6.58
N ARG A 135 17.05 12.42 -5.96
CA ARG A 135 15.98 13.41 -6.09
C ARG A 135 16.27 14.29 -7.30
N VAL A 136 15.23 14.54 -8.07
CA VAL A 136 15.29 15.42 -9.24
C VAL A 136 14.37 16.61 -8.94
N ASN A 137 14.87 17.82 -9.18
CA ASN A 137 14.07 19.03 -8.99
C ASN A 137 13.05 19.19 -10.14
N PRO A 138 11.85 19.79 -9.86
CA PRO A 138 10.90 20.15 -10.90
C PRO A 138 11.53 21.02 -11.99
N SER A 139 11.07 20.82 -13.22
CA SER A 139 11.51 21.62 -14.39
C SER A 139 10.49 22.74 -14.63
N ASN A 140 10.95 23.98 -14.69
CA ASN A 140 10.10 25.12 -15.01
C ASN A 140 9.70 25.22 -16.50
N THR A 141 10.25 24.33 -17.35
CA THR A 141 10.03 24.35 -18.80
C THR A 141 9.21 23.19 -19.33
N TRP A 142 8.70 22.32 -18.44
CA TRP A 142 7.89 21.17 -18.86
C TRP A 142 6.58 21.61 -19.51
N SER A 143 6.24 21.02 -20.64
CA SER A 143 4.95 21.22 -21.28
C SER A 143 4.45 19.92 -21.93
N PRO A 144 3.12 19.72 -22.05
CA PRO A 144 2.56 18.55 -22.72
C PRO A 144 3.05 18.38 -24.16
N GLU A 145 3.20 19.48 -24.88
CA GLU A 145 3.56 19.48 -26.30
C GLU A 145 4.98 18.99 -26.57
N THR A 146 5.87 19.18 -25.59
CA THR A 146 7.30 18.85 -25.74
C THR A 146 7.71 17.63 -24.94
N ASP A 147 7.05 17.35 -23.81
CA ASP A 147 7.56 16.39 -22.81
C ASP A 147 6.59 15.24 -22.52
N ALA A 148 5.34 15.26 -23.01
CA ALA A 148 4.40 14.18 -22.79
C ALA A 148 4.85 12.85 -23.40
N GLU A 149 5.53 12.89 -24.57
CA GLU A 149 6.11 11.71 -25.22
C GLU A 149 7.19 11.09 -24.35
N HIS A 150 8.09 11.90 -23.78
CA HIS A 150 9.11 11.41 -22.88
C HIS A 150 8.50 10.81 -21.58
N LEU A 151 7.45 11.41 -21.03
CA LEU A 151 6.76 10.88 -19.88
C LEU A 151 6.14 9.51 -20.19
N LEU A 152 5.50 9.37 -21.37
CA LEU A 152 4.96 8.09 -21.85
C LEU A 152 6.07 7.05 -22.02
N GLU A 153 7.18 7.43 -22.66
CA GLU A 153 8.33 6.57 -22.91
C GLU A 153 8.90 5.99 -21.61
N THR A 154 9.09 6.82 -20.58
CA THR A 154 9.55 6.35 -19.26
C THR A 154 8.53 5.41 -18.59
N PHE A 155 7.24 5.55 -18.89
CA PHE A 155 6.21 4.65 -18.40
C PHE A 155 6.24 3.31 -19.14
N VAL A 156 6.38 3.31 -20.47
CA VAL A 156 6.55 2.09 -21.29
C VAL A 156 7.77 1.30 -20.81
N GLU A 157 8.90 1.99 -20.56
CA GLU A 157 10.09 1.38 -19.97
C GLU A 157 9.78 0.73 -18.62
N GLY A 158 9.06 1.45 -17.74
CA GLY A 158 8.65 0.94 -16.44
C GLY A 158 7.76 -0.30 -16.51
N VAL A 159 6.84 -0.37 -17.48
CA VAL A 159 6.01 -1.57 -17.75
C VAL A 159 6.89 -2.70 -18.29
N SER A 160 7.77 -2.42 -19.24
CA SER A 160 8.69 -3.39 -19.84
C SER A 160 9.60 -4.04 -18.78
N GLU A 161 10.20 -3.24 -17.88
CA GLU A 161 11.00 -3.76 -16.76
C GLU A 161 10.19 -4.71 -15.85
N ARG A 162 8.90 -4.45 -15.67
CA ARG A 162 8.00 -5.25 -14.80
C ARG A 162 7.45 -6.49 -15.48
N LEU A 163 7.58 -6.61 -16.80
CA LEU A 163 7.27 -7.81 -17.57
C LEU A 163 8.38 -8.86 -17.54
N MET A 164 9.59 -8.51 -17.13
CA MET A 164 10.70 -9.46 -17.00
C MET A 164 10.32 -10.59 -16.03
N SER A 165 10.04 -11.77 -16.54
CA SER A 165 9.51 -12.89 -15.76
C SER A 165 9.73 -14.22 -16.50
N ASP A 166 9.99 -15.29 -15.74
CA ASP A 166 10.02 -16.67 -16.22
C ASP A 166 8.64 -17.36 -16.14
N VAL A 167 7.62 -16.63 -15.69
CA VAL A 167 6.24 -17.11 -15.49
C VAL A 167 5.25 -16.15 -16.14
N PRO A 168 4.01 -16.60 -16.46
CA PRO A 168 3.00 -15.75 -17.07
C PRO A 168 2.68 -14.50 -16.22
N VAL A 169 2.51 -13.37 -16.89
CA VAL A 169 2.16 -12.07 -16.32
C VAL A 169 0.77 -11.63 -16.78
N GLY A 170 0.00 -11.00 -15.91
CA GLY A 170 -1.30 -10.42 -16.22
C GLY A 170 -1.41 -8.97 -15.78
N ILE A 171 -2.51 -8.31 -16.10
CA ILE A 171 -2.82 -6.91 -15.74
C ILE A 171 -4.09 -6.88 -14.91
N VAL A 172 -4.06 -6.21 -13.76
CA VAL A 172 -5.23 -5.83 -12.97
C VAL A 172 -5.84 -4.60 -13.62
N LEU A 173 -7.01 -4.73 -14.23
CA LEU A 173 -7.65 -3.68 -15.02
C LEU A 173 -8.98 -3.27 -14.36
N SER A 174 -9.06 -2.03 -13.87
CA SER A 174 -10.27 -1.44 -13.30
C SER A 174 -11.01 -0.49 -14.26
N GLY A 175 -10.50 -0.30 -15.49
CA GLY A 175 -11.05 0.70 -16.41
C GLY A 175 -10.80 2.17 -16.02
N GLY A 176 -10.14 2.45 -14.88
CA GLY A 176 -9.63 3.77 -14.54
C GLY A 176 -8.38 4.12 -15.36
N LEU A 177 -8.06 5.43 -15.48
CA LEU A 177 -6.93 5.91 -16.28
C LEU A 177 -5.63 5.12 -16.03
N ASP A 178 -5.30 4.92 -14.77
CA ASP A 178 -4.00 4.34 -14.37
C ASP A 178 -3.82 2.91 -14.86
N SER A 179 -4.79 2.03 -14.57
CA SER A 179 -4.77 0.63 -15.03
C SER A 179 -4.97 0.52 -16.55
N SER A 180 -5.75 1.44 -17.14
CA SER A 180 -5.97 1.50 -18.58
C SER A 180 -4.70 1.90 -19.33
N LEU A 181 -3.87 2.78 -18.75
CA LEU A 181 -2.59 3.13 -19.36
C LEU A 181 -1.60 1.96 -19.31
N VAL A 182 -1.60 1.15 -18.25
CA VAL A 182 -0.81 -0.10 -18.20
C VAL A 182 -1.23 -1.04 -19.35
N ALA A 183 -2.54 -1.20 -19.57
CA ALA A 183 -3.08 -2.02 -20.66
C ALA A 183 -2.75 -1.43 -22.05
N ALA A 184 -2.87 -0.11 -22.20
CA ALA A 184 -2.63 0.58 -23.47
C ALA A 184 -1.21 0.43 -24.01
N VAL A 185 -0.22 0.32 -23.13
CA VAL A 185 1.19 0.16 -23.53
C VAL A 185 1.66 -1.29 -23.50
N ALA A 186 0.76 -2.26 -23.21
CA ALA A 186 1.13 -3.65 -22.96
C ALA A 186 1.81 -4.32 -24.16
N HIS A 187 1.35 -4.07 -25.39
CA HIS A 187 1.96 -4.62 -26.60
C HIS A 187 3.39 -4.11 -26.81
N GLU A 188 3.59 -2.80 -26.75
CA GLU A 188 4.92 -2.18 -26.92
C GLU A 188 5.89 -2.61 -25.82
N ALA A 189 5.44 -2.61 -24.56
CA ALA A 189 6.25 -3.03 -23.44
C ALA A 189 6.62 -4.53 -23.52
N ALA A 190 5.70 -5.38 -23.97
CA ALA A 190 5.95 -6.80 -24.17
C ALA A 190 6.96 -7.07 -25.29
N GLU A 191 6.87 -6.35 -26.42
CA GLU A 191 7.86 -6.41 -27.51
C GLU A 191 9.25 -6.03 -27.00
N ARG A 192 9.38 -4.90 -26.26
CA ARG A 192 10.66 -4.46 -25.66
C ARG A 192 11.24 -5.47 -24.67
N ALA A 193 10.38 -6.08 -23.86
CA ALA A 193 10.78 -7.08 -22.86
C ALA A 193 11.00 -8.47 -23.48
N GLN A 194 10.67 -8.69 -24.76
CA GLN A 194 10.64 -9.99 -25.42
C GLN A 194 9.79 -11.01 -24.64
N GLN A 195 8.63 -10.57 -24.15
CA GLN A 195 7.69 -11.35 -23.37
C GLN A 195 6.32 -11.44 -24.09
N PRO A 196 5.51 -12.44 -23.76
CA PRO A 196 4.12 -12.47 -24.22
C PRO A 196 3.33 -11.26 -23.75
N VAL A 197 2.38 -10.81 -24.56
CA VAL A 197 1.44 -9.74 -24.19
C VAL A 197 0.57 -10.23 -23.03
N PRO A 198 0.51 -9.51 -21.89
CA PRO A 198 -0.25 -9.93 -20.72
C PRO A 198 -1.76 -9.81 -20.96
N ALA A 199 -2.53 -10.79 -20.48
CA ALA A 199 -3.98 -10.70 -20.42
C ALA A 199 -4.44 -9.77 -19.29
N CYS A 200 -5.69 -9.30 -19.34
CA CYS A 200 -6.29 -8.41 -18.35
C CYS A 200 -7.33 -9.13 -17.50
N TRP A 201 -7.46 -8.74 -16.23
CA TRP A 201 -8.45 -9.24 -15.26
C TRP A 201 -9.26 -8.10 -14.66
N THR A 202 -10.59 -8.26 -14.65
CA THR A 202 -11.54 -7.32 -14.06
C THR A 202 -12.55 -8.07 -13.23
N VAL A 203 -12.91 -7.50 -12.07
CA VAL A 203 -14.05 -7.93 -11.27
C VAL A 203 -14.98 -6.76 -11.02
N ALA A 204 -16.31 -7.01 -10.94
CA ALA A 204 -17.32 -6.03 -10.57
C ALA A 204 -18.55 -6.74 -10.01
N GLU A 205 -19.47 -5.99 -9.39
CA GLU A 205 -20.72 -6.55 -8.87
C GLU A 205 -21.77 -6.82 -9.97
N SER A 206 -21.63 -6.20 -11.15
CA SER A 206 -22.48 -6.46 -12.33
C SER A 206 -21.80 -6.02 -13.62
N GLU A 207 -22.34 -6.45 -14.78
CA GLU A 207 -21.88 -6.01 -16.11
C GLU A 207 -22.21 -4.54 -16.41
N GLU A 208 -23.19 -3.96 -15.71
CA GLU A 208 -23.55 -2.55 -15.82
C GLU A 208 -22.61 -1.63 -14.99
N ASN A 209 -21.72 -2.20 -14.22
CA ASN A 209 -20.77 -1.41 -13.44
C ASN A 209 -19.88 -0.58 -14.36
N PRO A 210 -19.70 0.74 -14.10
CA PRO A 210 -18.88 1.62 -14.96
C PRO A 210 -17.42 1.18 -15.12
N ASP A 211 -16.85 0.49 -14.13
CA ASP A 211 -15.49 -0.04 -14.21
C ASP A 211 -15.41 -1.24 -15.16
N TRP A 212 -16.42 -2.12 -15.14
CA TRP A 212 -16.54 -3.24 -16.06
C TRP A 212 -16.63 -2.80 -17.53
N ILE A 213 -17.57 -1.87 -17.81
CA ILE A 213 -17.78 -1.33 -19.16
C ILE A 213 -16.50 -0.66 -19.70
N ALA A 214 -15.86 0.16 -18.85
CA ALA A 214 -14.63 0.83 -19.23
C ALA A 214 -13.47 -0.15 -19.49
N ALA A 215 -13.34 -1.20 -18.69
CA ALA A 215 -12.31 -2.22 -18.88
C ALA A 215 -12.52 -3.02 -20.17
N GLU A 216 -13.76 -3.36 -20.50
CA GLU A 216 -14.13 -4.05 -21.75
C GLU A 216 -13.79 -3.20 -22.97
N GLU A 217 -14.10 -1.89 -22.94
CA GLU A 217 -13.74 -0.99 -24.01
C GLU A 217 -12.22 -0.85 -24.20
N VAL A 218 -11.47 -0.75 -23.10
CA VAL A 218 -10.01 -0.69 -23.14
C VAL A 218 -9.44 -1.96 -23.77
N THR A 219 -9.82 -3.15 -23.32
CA THR A 219 -9.29 -4.40 -23.87
C THR A 219 -9.64 -4.59 -25.33
N SER A 220 -10.86 -4.19 -25.73
CA SER A 220 -11.29 -4.22 -27.12
C SER A 220 -10.49 -3.25 -28.00
N SER A 221 -10.13 -2.07 -27.48
CA SER A 221 -9.36 -1.05 -28.22
C SER A 221 -7.93 -1.48 -28.53
N PHE A 222 -7.38 -2.40 -27.74
CA PHE A 222 -5.99 -2.86 -27.84
C PHE A 222 -5.85 -4.36 -28.17
N ASP A 223 -6.94 -5.04 -28.53
CA ASP A 223 -6.95 -6.48 -28.83
C ASP A 223 -6.28 -7.33 -27.75
N LEU A 224 -6.65 -7.06 -26.47
CA LEU A 224 -6.12 -7.76 -25.31
C LEU A 224 -7.08 -8.86 -24.86
N VAL A 225 -6.54 -9.98 -24.43
CA VAL A 225 -7.33 -11.04 -23.77
C VAL A 225 -7.87 -10.51 -22.45
N HIS A 226 -9.18 -10.64 -22.25
CA HIS A 226 -9.87 -10.14 -21.07
C HIS A 226 -10.57 -11.25 -20.29
N HIS A 227 -10.22 -11.40 -19.04
CA HIS A 227 -10.88 -12.28 -18.06
C HIS A 227 -11.73 -11.43 -17.13
N GLN A 228 -13.03 -11.61 -17.19
CA GLN A 228 -14.01 -10.87 -16.41
C GLN A 228 -14.70 -11.80 -15.43
N HIS A 229 -14.99 -11.33 -14.22
CA HIS A 229 -15.66 -12.10 -13.19
C HIS A 229 -16.61 -11.23 -12.38
N ILE A 230 -17.91 -11.63 -12.37
CA ILE A 230 -18.93 -11.03 -11.52
C ILE A 230 -18.74 -11.51 -10.08
N LEU A 231 -18.79 -10.58 -9.12
CA LEU A 231 -18.73 -10.88 -7.71
C LEU A 231 -20.04 -11.51 -7.24
N GLU A 232 -19.96 -12.72 -6.70
CA GLU A 232 -21.12 -13.47 -6.24
C GLU A 232 -21.60 -12.98 -4.86
N PRO A 233 -22.81 -12.39 -4.73
CA PRO A 233 -23.29 -11.84 -3.47
C PRO A 233 -23.29 -12.86 -2.31
N ASP A 234 -23.74 -14.09 -2.58
CA ASP A 234 -23.90 -15.14 -1.57
C ASP A 234 -22.58 -15.66 -0.97
N SER A 235 -21.48 -15.43 -1.66
CA SER A 235 -20.15 -15.85 -1.21
C SER A 235 -19.24 -14.69 -0.78
N PHE A 236 -19.69 -13.46 -1.01
CA PHE A 236 -18.86 -12.28 -0.81
C PHE A 236 -18.49 -12.08 0.67
N ASP A 237 -19.43 -12.24 1.59
CA ASP A 237 -19.21 -12.10 3.03
C ASP A 237 -18.36 -13.23 3.62
N THR A 238 -18.40 -14.43 3.01
CA THR A 238 -17.61 -15.58 3.48
C THR A 238 -16.11 -15.36 3.34
N LEU A 239 -15.69 -14.38 2.55
CA LEU A 239 -14.29 -14.00 2.33
C LEU A 239 -13.77 -12.98 3.38
N LEU A 240 -14.62 -12.42 4.22
CA LEU A 240 -14.22 -11.41 5.23
C LEU A 240 -13.17 -11.92 6.23
N PRO A 241 -13.26 -13.14 6.78
CA PRO A 241 -12.24 -13.65 7.68
C PRO A 241 -10.88 -13.78 6.98
N ASP A 242 -10.86 -14.23 5.73
CA ASP A 242 -9.63 -14.33 4.92
C ASP A 242 -9.08 -12.94 4.58
N LEU A 243 -9.95 -11.98 4.26
CA LEU A 243 -9.53 -10.60 4.05
C LEU A 243 -8.78 -10.05 5.26
N SER A 244 -9.37 -10.17 6.46
CA SER A 244 -8.73 -9.70 7.69
C SER A 244 -7.44 -10.45 8.00
N TRP A 245 -7.44 -11.80 7.84
CA TRP A 245 -6.28 -12.64 8.06
C TRP A 245 -5.09 -12.29 7.18
N HIS A 246 -5.33 -12.08 5.89
CA HIS A 246 -4.28 -11.77 4.93
C HIS A 246 -3.90 -10.28 4.96
N GLY A 247 -4.88 -9.38 5.02
CA GLY A 247 -4.66 -7.94 5.01
C GLY A 247 -3.93 -7.42 6.24
N GLU A 248 -4.17 -8.04 7.42
CA GLU A 248 -3.71 -7.50 8.73
C GLU A 248 -4.07 -6.02 8.88
N ASP A 249 -5.26 -5.64 8.39
CA ASP A 249 -5.82 -4.30 8.39
C ASP A 249 -7.33 -4.35 8.68
N LEU A 250 -7.97 -3.18 8.76
CA LEU A 250 -9.38 -3.02 9.14
C LEU A 250 -10.30 -2.70 7.95
N ASP A 251 -9.76 -2.48 6.76
CA ASP A 251 -10.54 -2.04 5.61
C ASP A 251 -11.27 -3.22 4.94
N VAL A 252 -12.58 -3.31 5.16
CA VAL A 252 -13.42 -4.33 4.50
C VAL A 252 -13.86 -3.94 3.09
N THR A 253 -13.67 -2.68 2.69
CA THR A 253 -14.11 -2.20 1.37
C THR A 253 -13.27 -2.77 0.22
N VAL A 254 -12.08 -3.31 0.52
CA VAL A 254 -11.18 -3.94 -0.47
C VAL A 254 -11.42 -5.45 -0.63
N LEU A 255 -12.58 -5.96 -0.16
CA LEU A 255 -12.92 -7.38 -0.20
C LEU A 255 -12.90 -7.98 -1.61
N PHE A 256 -13.16 -7.17 -2.65
CA PHE A 256 -13.07 -7.57 -4.06
C PHE A 256 -11.67 -8.08 -4.48
N PHE A 257 -10.62 -7.75 -3.75
CA PHE A 257 -9.27 -8.28 -4.01
C PHE A 257 -9.20 -9.80 -3.85
N GLN A 258 -9.98 -10.38 -2.92
CA GLN A 258 -9.93 -11.82 -2.69
C GLN A 258 -10.35 -12.61 -3.94
N PRO A 259 -11.56 -12.43 -4.52
CA PRO A 259 -11.95 -13.14 -5.73
C PRO A 259 -11.10 -12.73 -6.95
N LEU A 260 -10.69 -11.47 -7.08
CA LEU A 260 -9.85 -11.00 -8.18
C LEU A 260 -8.53 -11.78 -8.23
N PHE A 261 -7.75 -11.74 -7.14
CA PHE A 261 -6.44 -12.38 -7.11
C PHE A 261 -6.53 -13.91 -7.10
N GLN A 262 -7.57 -14.49 -6.50
CA GLN A 262 -7.85 -15.91 -6.56
C GLN A 262 -8.07 -16.39 -8.02
N LYS A 263 -8.88 -15.66 -8.78
CA LYS A 263 -9.14 -15.99 -10.19
C LYS A 263 -7.89 -15.78 -11.06
N MET A 264 -7.19 -14.69 -10.83
CA MET A 264 -5.98 -14.34 -11.56
C MET A 264 -4.86 -15.37 -11.34
N SER A 265 -4.67 -15.83 -10.09
CA SER A 265 -3.62 -16.81 -9.73
C SER A 265 -3.79 -18.20 -10.34
N GLN A 266 -4.97 -18.53 -10.87
CA GLN A 266 -5.21 -19.77 -11.60
C GLN A 266 -4.53 -19.78 -12.99
N HIS A 267 -4.13 -18.60 -13.48
CA HIS A 267 -3.60 -18.43 -14.85
C HIS A 267 -2.21 -17.80 -14.86
N VAL A 268 -1.91 -16.91 -13.92
CA VAL A 268 -0.66 -16.14 -13.87
C VAL A 268 -0.09 -16.13 -12.47
N THR A 269 1.23 -15.92 -12.35
CA THR A 269 1.92 -15.82 -11.06
C THR A 269 2.35 -14.38 -10.75
N VAL A 270 2.32 -13.51 -11.76
CA VAL A 270 2.66 -12.09 -11.65
C VAL A 270 1.51 -11.25 -12.19
N GLY A 271 1.21 -10.13 -11.52
CA GLY A 271 0.24 -9.14 -11.96
C GLY A 271 0.85 -7.74 -12.03
N LEU A 272 0.43 -6.93 -13.00
CA LEU A 272 0.73 -5.51 -13.05
C LEU A 272 -0.49 -4.71 -12.60
N CYS A 273 -0.29 -3.63 -11.85
CA CYS A 273 -1.36 -2.74 -11.44
C CYS A 273 -0.97 -1.25 -11.56
N GLY A 274 -1.98 -0.36 -11.54
CA GLY A 274 -1.80 1.08 -11.67
C GLY A 274 -1.42 1.81 -10.38
N GLN A 275 -1.02 1.11 -9.33
CA GLN A 275 -0.73 1.71 -8.02
C GLN A 275 0.48 2.66 -8.07
N GLY A 276 0.43 3.75 -7.31
CA GLY A 276 1.46 4.81 -7.27
C GLY A 276 1.22 5.96 -8.26
N ALA A 277 0.29 5.80 -9.21
CA ALA A 277 -0.04 6.86 -10.17
C ALA A 277 -0.65 8.10 -9.48
N ASP A 278 -1.51 7.89 -8.50
CA ASP A 278 -2.20 8.96 -7.78
C ASP A 278 -1.24 9.81 -6.95
N GLU A 279 -0.28 9.18 -6.28
CA GLU A 279 0.71 9.86 -5.45
C GLU A 279 1.75 10.60 -6.30
N LEU A 280 2.12 10.07 -7.47
CA LEU A 280 3.06 10.73 -8.39
C LEU A 280 2.42 11.89 -9.16
N HIS A 281 1.14 11.77 -9.51
CA HIS A 281 0.45 12.69 -10.42
C HIS A 281 -0.73 13.44 -9.78
N ALA A 282 -0.82 13.44 -8.44
CA ALA A 282 -1.83 14.13 -7.64
C ALA A 282 -3.29 13.75 -8.01
N GLY A 283 -3.58 12.44 -8.07
CA GLY A 283 -4.86 11.92 -8.54
C GLY A 283 -5.99 11.91 -7.53
N TYR A 284 -5.72 11.91 -6.20
CA TYR A 284 -6.79 11.82 -5.21
C TYR A 284 -7.53 13.13 -5.00
N PRO A 285 -8.85 13.10 -4.79
CA PRO A 285 -9.64 14.31 -4.52
C PRO A 285 -9.14 15.15 -3.34
N ARG A 286 -8.58 14.51 -2.29
CA ARG A 286 -8.04 15.20 -1.10
C ARG A 286 -6.89 16.17 -1.43
N TYR A 287 -6.18 15.97 -2.53
CA TYR A 287 -5.08 16.84 -2.92
C TYR A 287 -5.54 18.23 -3.39
N ARG A 288 -6.83 18.38 -3.74
CA ARG A 288 -7.41 19.68 -4.14
C ARG A 288 -7.66 20.62 -2.98
N ASP A 289 -7.86 20.06 -1.80
CA ASP A 289 -8.15 20.82 -0.59
C ASP A 289 -7.47 20.15 0.61
N LEU A 290 -6.16 20.40 0.71
CA LEU A 290 -5.32 19.89 1.79
C LEU A 290 -5.79 20.39 3.16
N LYS A 291 -6.36 21.61 3.21
CA LYS A 291 -6.91 22.18 4.44
C LYS A 291 -8.10 21.35 4.93
N SER A 292 -9.08 21.10 4.06
CA SER A 292 -10.23 20.26 4.40
C SER A 292 -9.84 18.84 4.77
N HIS A 293 -8.77 18.29 4.13
CA HIS A 293 -8.22 17.00 4.52
C HIS A 293 -7.65 17.03 5.95
N GLY A 294 -6.86 18.05 6.30
CA GLY A 294 -6.35 18.26 7.67
C GLY A 294 -7.49 18.41 8.68
N GLU A 295 -8.49 19.23 8.38
CA GLU A 295 -9.68 19.42 9.24
C GLU A 295 -10.45 18.09 9.47
N THR A 296 -10.45 17.19 8.48
CA THR A 296 -11.05 15.85 8.62
C THR A 296 -10.27 14.98 9.62
N ILE A 297 -8.94 15.01 9.57
CA ILE A 297 -8.08 14.31 10.52
C ILE A 297 -8.31 14.85 11.94
N ASP A 298 -8.32 16.19 12.11
CA ASP A 298 -8.57 16.85 13.39
C ASP A 298 -9.94 16.48 13.96
N ALA A 299 -10.98 16.49 13.13
CA ALA A 299 -12.32 16.09 13.55
C ALA A 299 -12.39 14.63 14.01
N ARG A 300 -11.68 13.72 13.33
CA ARG A 300 -11.56 12.33 13.76
C ARG A 300 -10.82 12.21 15.09
N LEU A 301 -9.68 12.91 15.28
CA LEU A 301 -8.94 12.94 16.54
C LEU A 301 -9.80 13.51 17.68
N ALA A 302 -10.47 14.64 17.47
CA ALA A 302 -11.34 15.28 18.45
C ALA A 302 -12.55 14.40 18.85
N SER A 303 -13.00 13.50 17.98
CA SER A 303 -14.08 12.54 18.26
C SER A 303 -13.67 11.40 19.20
N MET A 304 -12.36 11.25 19.48
CA MET A 304 -11.79 10.20 20.33
C MET A 304 -11.42 10.76 21.70
N SER A 305 -11.76 10.02 22.77
CA SER A 305 -11.34 10.36 24.14
C SER A 305 -10.04 9.68 24.56
N HIS A 306 -9.39 8.97 23.64
CA HIS A 306 -8.16 8.24 23.89
C HIS A 306 -6.99 9.20 24.23
N PRO A 307 -6.19 8.94 25.27
CA PRO A 307 -5.09 9.84 25.67
C PRO A 307 -4.11 10.13 24.54
N PHE A 308 -3.80 9.14 23.70
CA PHE A 308 -2.90 9.31 22.57
C PHE A 308 -3.44 10.26 21.49
N ALA A 309 -4.76 10.24 21.22
CA ALA A 309 -5.38 11.21 20.30
C ALA A 309 -5.16 12.66 20.80
N ARG A 310 -5.32 12.88 22.09
CA ARG A 310 -5.07 14.20 22.71
C ARG A 310 -3.60 14.60 22.69
N GLN A 311 -2.67 13.65 22.83
CA GLN A 311 -1.24 13.93 22.70
C GLN A 311 -0.87 14.38 21.30
N ILE A 312 -1.44 13.75 20.27
CA ILE A 312 -1.25 14.15 18.89
C ILE A 312 -1.82 15.54 18.65
N GLU A 313 -3.07 15.78 19.06
CA GLU A 313 -3.77 17.05 18.90
C GLU A 313 -3.03 18.22 19.57
N ASN A 314 -2.41 17.98 20.72
CA ASN A 314 -1.66 19.01 21.46
C ASN A 314 -0.16 19.04 21.15
N GLU A 315 0.32 18.33 20.14
CA GLU A 315 1.73 18.24 19.76
C GLU A 315 2.68 17.82 20.90
N THR A 316 2.17 17.10 21.89
CA THR A 316 2.93 16.70 23.09
C THR A 316 3.60 15.32 22.94
N LEU A 317 3.66 14.79 21.73
CA LEU A 317 4.32 13.51 21.45
C LEU A 317 5.83 13.61 21.73
N PRO A 318 6.44 12.54 22.28
CA PRO A 318 7.87 12.50 22.50
C PRO A 318 8.61 12.76 21.18
N ILE A 319 9.46 13.78 21.18
CA ILE A 319 10.36 14.04 20.04
C ILE A 319 11.41 12.94 20.07
N GLY A 320 11.21 11.93 19.25
CA GLY A 320 12.15 10.84 19.07
C GLY A 320 12.59 10.72 17.62
N GLU A 321 13.04 9.53 17.24
CA GLU A 321 13.30 9.18 15.84
C GLU A 321 12.00 8.99 15.03
N SER A 322 10.86 9.16 15.65
CA SER A 322 9.55 9.08 15.04
C SER A 322 9.32 10.24 14.09
N TRP A 323 9.09 9.93 12.83
CA TRP A 323 8.90 10.94 11.78
C TRP A 323 7.61 11.75 11.97
N TYR A 324 6.54 11.14 12.49
CA TYR A 324 5.29 11.86 12.73
C TYR A 324 5.36 12.83 13.91
N ALA A 325 6.21 12.54 14.90
CA ALA A 325 6.48 13.47 15.98
C ALA A 325 7.22 14.74 15.51
N LYS A 326 7.90 14.68 14.35
CA LYS A 326 8.58 15.85 13.74
C LYS A 326 7.66 16.67 12.84
N GLY A 327 6.39 16.34 12.73
CA GLY A 327 5.53 17.13 11.88
C GLY A 327 4.63 16.34 10.96
N HIS A 328 4.24 15.12 11.31
CA HIS A 328 3.15 14.49 10.58
C HIS A 328 1.88 15.33 10.70
N ALA A 329 1.59 15.85 11.89
CA ALA A 329 0.57 16.87 12.05
C ALA A 329 0.87 18.08 11.17
N GLY A 330 2.13 18.54 11.09
CA GLY A 330 2.55 19.60 10.18
C GLY A 330 2.37 19.24 8.70
N CYS A 331 2.69 18.01 8.29
CA CYS A 331 2.46 17.56 6.91
C CYS A 331 0.97 17.38 6.58
N SER A 332 0.17 16.97 7.57
CA SER A 332 -1.29 16.90 7.40
C SER A 332 -1.95 18.27 7.27
N HIS A 333 -1.27 19.32 7.70
CA HIS A 333 -1.73 20.71 7.68
C HIS A 333 -0.88 21.61 6.76
N THR A 334 -0.04 21.03 5.89
CA THR A 334 0.70 21.83 4.91
C THR A 334 -0.22 22.32 3.81
N ASP A 335 -0.02 23.56 3.39
CA ASP A 335 -0.67 24.13 2.19
C ASP A 335 0.12 23.78 0.91
N SER A 336 1.30 23.15 1.05
CA SER A 336 2.16 22.77 -0.06
C SER A 336 1.81 21.38 -0.60
N LEU A 337 1.23 21.33 -1.80
CA LEU A 337 0.95 20.07 -2.50
C LEU A 337 2.23 19.26 -2.73
N GLU A 338 3.35 19.91 -3.05
CA GLU A 338 4.63 19.25 -3.28
C GLU A 338 5.12 18.53 -2.01
N GLU A 339 5.09 19.21 -0.87
CA GLU A 339 5.48 18.60 0.42
C GLU A 339 4.55 17.46 0.81
N PHE A 340 3.25 17.62 0.57
CA PHE A 340 2.26 16.60 0.90
C PHE A 340 2.44 15.35 0.03
N LEU A 341 2.63 15.50 -1.28
CA LEU A 341 2.87 14.37 -2.18
C LEU A 341 4.19 13.65 -1.85
N GLN A 342 5.24 14.41 -1.51
CA GLN A 342 6.50 13.81 -1.08
C GLN A 342 6.32 13.02 0.23
N PHE A 343 5.55 13.56 1.17
CA PHE A 343 5.19 12.85 2.40
C PHE A 343 4.41 11.56 2.12
N GLU A 344 3.41 11.60 1.22
CA GLU A 344 2.62 10.42 0.83
C GLU A 344 3.50 9.30 0.25
N LEU A 345 4.51 9.65 -0.55
CA LEU A 345 5.46 8.69 -1.13
C LEU A 345 6.43 8.10 -0.10
N ASP A 346 6.97 8.93 0.82
CA ASP A 346 8.02 8.52 1.74
C ASP A 346 7.48 7.85 3.01
N HIS A 347 6.36 8.35 3.55
CA HIS A 347 5.87 8.02 4.90
C HIS A 347 4.34 7.87 4.99
N GLY A 348 3.61 8.24 3.95
CA GLY A 348 2.16 8.36 3.98
C GLY A 348 1.42 7.11 3.57
N GLN A 349 0.30 7.33 2.92
CA GLN A 349 -0.67 6.28 2.57
C GLN A 349 -0.11 5.24 1.60
N LEU A 350 0.78 5.64 0.67
CA LEU A 350 1.30 4.71 -0.33
C LEU A 350 1.96 3.49 0.33
N ALA A 351 3.00 3.70 1.13
CA ALA A 351 3.79 2.61 1.74
C ALA A 351 3.08 1.95 2.92
N ASN A 352 2.29 2.71 3.69
CA ASN A 352 1.67 2.21 4.92
C ASN A 352 0.28 1.60 4.72
N PHE A 353 -0.34 1.81 3.56
CA PHE A 353 -1.65 1.29 3.25
C PHE A 353 -1.73 0.68 1.85
N GLN A 354 -1.61 1.45 0.77
CA GLN A 354 -1.90 1.03 -0.60
C GLN A 354 -1.04 -0.15 -1.07
N LEU A 355 0.28 -0.01 -1.00
CA LEU A 355 1.20 -1.07 -1.43
C LEU A 355 1.10 -2.31 -0.56
N ARG A 356 0.92 -2.10 0.75
CA ARG A 356 0.77 -3.18 1.72
C ARG A 356 -0.49 -4.01 1.45
N LEU A 357 -1.63 -3.38 1.20
CA LEU A 357 -2.88 -4.09 0.92
C LEU A 357 -2.78 -4.89 -0.38
N VAL A 358 -2.29 -4.27 -1.45
CA VAL A 358 -2.15 -4.96 -2.74
C VAL A 358 -1.23 -6.17 -2.61
N ASP A 359 -0.03 -6.01 -2.01
CA ASP A 359 0.92 -7.10 -1.85
C ASP A 359 0.35 -8.24 -0.98
N ARG A 360 -0.25 -7.94 0.16
CA ARG A 360 -0.78 -8.96 1.07
C ARG A 360 -1.93 -9.76 0.49
N HIS A 361 -2.89 -9.08 -0.15
CA HIS A 361 -4.04 -9.77 -0.73
C HIS A 361 -3.68 -10.56 -1.98
N SER A 362 -2.73 -10.10 -2.79
CA SER A 362 -2.25 -10.85 -3.94
C SER A 362 -1.38 -12.04 -3.51
N MET A 363 -0.46 -11.83 -2.55
CA MET A 363 0.39 -12.90 -2.02
C MET A 363 -0.38 -13.97 -1.24
N ALA A 364 -1.59 -13.65 -0.72
CA ALA A 364 -2.52 -14.64 -0.17
C ALA A 364 -2.85 -15.75 -1.19
N HIS A 365 -2.78 -15.42 -2.47
CA HIS A 365 -3.02 -16.32 -3.59
C HIS A 365 -1.72 -16.67 -4.36
N SER A 366 -0.54 -16.42 -3.78
CA SER A 366 0.77 -16.65 -4.41
C SER A 366 0.96 -15.88 -5.72
N LEU A 367 0.36 -14.71 -5.83
CA LEU A 367 0.44 -13.80 -6.97
C LEU A 367 1.28 -12.57 -6.60
N GLU A 368 2.41 -12.36 -7.29
CA GLU A 368 3.23 -11.17 -7.10
C GLU A 368 2.67 -10.00 -7.91
N VAL A 369 2.14 -8.96 -7.25
CA VAL A 369 1.74 -7.74 -7.94
C VAL A 369 2.90 -6.74 -8.01
N ARG A 370 3.14 -6.23 -9.22
CA ARG A 370 4.17 -5.24 -9.55
C ARG A 370 3.53 -3.91 -9.93
N VAL A 371 4.27 -2.82 -9.69
CA VAL A 371 3.79 -1.43 -9.78
C VAL A 371 4.62 -0.62 -10.78
N PRO A 372 4.27 -0.62 -12.08
CA PRO A 372 5.06 0.03 -13.13
C PRO A 372 5.26 1.53 -12.93
N PHE A 373 4.26 2.26 -12.41
CA PHE A 373 4.37 3.69 -12.12
C PHE A 373 5.51 4.01 -11.16
N LEU A 374 5.85 3.07 -10.28
CA LEU A 374 6.92 3.24 -9.31
C LEU A 374 8.29 2.78 -9.82
N SER A 375 8.47 2.56 -11.13
CA SER A 375 9.79 2.35 -11.74
C SER A 375 10.69 3.56 -11.52
N SER A 376 12.00 3.36 -11.50
CA SER A 376 12.94 4.44 -11.25
C SER A 376 12.88 5.54 -12.31
N SER A 377 12.79 5.15 -13.60
CA SER A 377 12.72 6.06 -14.75
C SER A 377 11.46 6.92 -14.69
N HIS A 378 10.29 6.30 -14.54
CA HIS A 378 9.02 7.04 -14.50
C HIS A 378 8.89 7.94 -13.27
N ARG A 379 9.35 7.50 -12.09
CA ARG A 379 9.39 8.35 -10.88
C ARG A 379 10.25 9.59 -11.09
N GLN A 380 11.44 9.44 -11.68
CA GLN A 380 12.33 10.58 -11.95
C GLN A 380 11.69 11.55 -12.95
N ALA A 381 11.07 11.06 -14.01
CA ALA A 381 10.31 11.89 -14.96
C ALA A 381 9.14 12.60 -14.26
N SER A 382 8.38 11.88 -13.42
CA SER A 382 7.27 12.45 -12.66
C SER A 382 7.72 13.51 -11.66
N HIS A 383 8.85 13.33 -10.98
CA HIS A 383 9.38 14.35 -10.05
C HIS A 383 9.80 15.66 -10.75
N ARG A 384 10.07 15.63 -12.06
CA ARG A 384 10.34 16.83 -12.86
C ARG A 384 9.09 17.66 -13.18
N LEU A 385 7.90 17.08 -13.00
CA LEU A 385 6.65 17.77 -13.31
C LEU A 385 6.41 18.93 -12.36
N PRO A 386 6.19 20.16 -12.85
CA PRO A 386 5.61 21.25 -12.05
C PRO A 386 4.25 20.85 -11.47
N MET A 387 3.90 21.40 -10.32
CA MET A 387 2.62 21.06 -9.65
C MET A 387 1.41 21.40 -10.51
N GLU A 388 1.48 22.45 -11.32
CA GLU A 388 0.41 22.85 -12.26
C GLU A 388 0.09 21.79 -13.32
N TRP A 389 1.03 20.92 -13.66
CA TRP A 389 0.82 19.80 -14.58
C TRP A 389 0.43 18.49 -13.88
N ARG A 390 0.51 18.45 -12.56
CA ARG A 390 -0.07 17.36 -11.76
C ARG A 390 -1.51 17.70 -11.39
N LEU A 391 -1.73 18.86 -10.76
CA LEU A 391 -3.02 19.32 -10.29
C LEU A 391 -3.12 20.85 -10.42
N PRO A 392 -3.65 21.37 -11.54
CA PRO A 392 -3.85 22.79 -11.73
C PRO A 392 -4.93 23.34 -10.77
N SER A 393 -4.86 24.63 -10.47
CA SER A 393 -5.83 25.31 -9.61
C SER A 393 -7.26 25.20 -10.12
N ASN A 394 -7.43 25.19 -11.47
CA ASN A 394 -8.69 24.98 -12.16
C ASN A 394 -8.48 23.89 -13.22
N GLY A 395 -9.22 22.80 -13.16
CA GLY A 395 -9.11 21.73 -14.14
C GLY A 395 -9.03 20.34 -13.49
N ASP A 396 -8.76 19.32 -14.29
CA ASP A 396 -8.72 17.94 -13.85
C ASP A 396 -7.36 17.60 -13.23
N GLU A 397 -7.32 16.55 -12.40
CA GLU A 397 -6.10 15.97 -11.85
C GLU A 397 -5.30 15.24 -12.94
N LYS A 398 -4.01 14.97 -12.66
CA LYS A 398 -3.12 14.17 -13.53
C LYS A 398 -2.92 14.74 -14.94
N VAL A 399 -2.91 16.05 -15.12
CA VAL A 399 -2.86 16.69 -16.46
C VAL A 399 -1.73 16.14 -17.31
N ALA A 400 -0.49 16.08 -16.79
CA ALA A 400 0.64 15.54 -17.52
C ALA A 400 0.44 14.06 -17.91
N LEU A 401 -0.10 13.24 -16.99
CA LEU A 401 -0.36 11.83 -17.27
C LEU A 401 -1.47 11.65 -18.32
N ARG A 402 -2.53 12.49 -18.26
CA ARG A 402 -3.60 12.49 -19.28
C ARG A 402 -3.06 12.92 -20.64
N ALA A 403 -2.14 13.89 -20.69
CA ALA A 403 -1.48 14.30 -21.91
C ALA A 403 -0.65 13.14 -22.51
N ALA A 404 0.14 12.45 -21.69
CA ALA A 404 0.90 11.26 -22.10
C ALA A 404 -0.05 10.13 -22.58
N ALA A 405 -1.11 9.84 -21.83
CA ALA A 405 -2.12 8.84 -22.20
C ALA A 405 -2.85 9.17 -23.51
N SER A 406 -3.03 10.45 -23.82
CA SER A 406 -3.66 10.90 -25.08
C SER A 406 -2.81 10.62 -26.32
N LEU A 407 -1.54 10.29 -26.16
CA LEU A 407 -0.65 9.84 -27.26
C LEU A 407 -0.86 8.36 -27.61
N THR A 408 -1.55 7.62 -26.75
CA THR A 408 -1.97 6.23 -27.03
C THR A 408 -3.33 6.20 -27.74
N SER A 409 -3.77 5.01 -28.12
CA SER A 409 -5.12 4.80 -28.68
C SER A 409 -6.23 4.67 -27.64
N LEU A 410 -6.00 5.06 -26.39
CA LEU A 410 -7.03 5.09 -25.35
C LEU A 410 -8.19 6.01 -25.74
N PRO A 411 -9.46 5.54 -25.58
CA PRO A 411 -10.62 6.39 -25.80
C PRO A 411 -10.57 7.66 -24.95
N LYS A 412 -10.91 8.81 -25.54
CA LYS A 412 -10.80 10.11 -24.85
C LYS A 412 -11.55 10.17 -23.51
N HIS A 413 -12.71 9.52 -23.41
CA HIS A 413 -13.48 9.52 -22.16
C HIS A 413 -12.83 8.64 -21.07
N ILE A 414 -12.04 7.61 -21.44
CA ILE A 414 -11.20 6.84 -20.52
C ILE A 414 -10.02 7.70 -20.04
N VAL A 415 -9.34 8.40 -20.96
CA VAL A 415 -8.27 9.34 -20.62
C VAL A 415 -8.77 10.43 -19.64
N ASN A 416 -9.98 10.92 -19.84
CA ASN A 416 -10.57 11.99 -19.02
C ASN A 416 -11.46 11.49 -17.88
N ARG A 417 -11.49 10.17 -17.64
CA ARG A 417 -12.30 9.59 -16.56
C ARG A 417 -11.82 10.11 -15.21
N PRO A 418 -12.73 10.63 -14.36
CA PRO A 418 -12.36 11.12 -13.03
C PRO A 418 -11.94 9.94 -12.12
N LYS A 419 -11.06 10.24 -11.17
CA LYS A 419 -10.62 9.23 -10.18
C LYS A 419 -11.76 8.85 -9.25
N LEU A 420 -12.03 7.55 -9.18
CA LEU A 420 -12.93 6.94 -8.19
C LEU A 420 -12.14 6.02 -7.27
N PRO A 421 -12.45 5.98 -5.95
CA PRO A 421 -11.86 5.00 -5.03
C PRO A 421 -12.23 3.58 -5.42
N ALA A 422 -11.25 2.69 -5.62
CA ALA A 422 -11.45 1.36 -6.17
C ALA A 422 -12.47 0.51 -5.37
N GLY A 423 -12.38 0.46 -4.03
CA GLY A 423 -13.24 -0.38 -3.22
C GLY A 423 -14.74 -0.09 -3.39
N ARG A 424 -15.12 1.19 -3.32
CA ARG A 424 -16.51 1.60 -3.50
C ARG A 424 -16.95 1.71 -4.97
N ALA A 425 -16.02 1.80 -5.92
CA ALA A 425 -16.36 1.80 -7.33
C ALA A 425 -16.65 0.38 -7.85
N THR A 426 -15.92 -0.61 -7.37
CA THR A 426 -16.00 -2.00 -7.85
C THR A 426 -17.20 -2.75 -7.29
N SER A 427 -17.58 -2.52 -6.02
CA SER A 427 -18.63 -3.27 -5.32
C SER A 427 -19.45 -2.44 -4.32
N PRO A 428 -20.03 -1.29 -4.75
CA PRO A 428 -20.73 -0.39 -3.84
C PRO A 428 -21.93 -1.04 -3.14
N THR A 429 -22.79 -1.75 -3.89
CA THR A 429 -24.01 -2.38 -3.37
C THR A 429 -23.69 -3.56 -2.45
N LEU A 430 -22.67 -4.36 -2.80
CA LEU A 430 -22.25 -5.49 -1.97
C LEU A 430 -21.71 -5.02 -0.62
N ILE A 431 -20.93 -3.95 -0.58
CA ILE A 431 -20.40 -3.36 0.67
C ILE A 431 -21.53 -2.78 1.51
N ASP A 432 -22.47 -2.04 0.92
CA ASP A 432 -23.60 -1.48 1.66
C ASP A 432 -24.50 -2.57 2.28
N ASN A 433 -24.78 -3.66 1.54
CA ASN A 433 -25.53 -4.82 2.04
C ASN A 433 -24.80 -5.50 3.20
N LEU A 434 -23.50 -5.71 3.06
CA LEU A 434 -22.65 -6.30 4.08
C LEU A 434 -22.65 -5.48 5.37
N LEU A 435 -22.51 -4.15 5.29
CA LEU A 435 -22.56 -3.27 6.45
C LEU A 435 -23.95 -3.25 7.11
N ALA A 436 -25.03 -3.39 6.33
CA ALA A 436 -26.38 -3.49 6.85
C ALA A 436 -26.61 -4.82 7.58
N GLU A 437 -26.13 -5.94 7.05
CA GLU A 437 -26.24 -7.27 7.64
C GLU A 437 -25.53 -7.37 8.99
N TYR A 438 -24.28 -6.90 9.07
CA TYR A 438 -23.47 -6.97 10.30
C TYR A 438 -23.61 -5.76 11.22
N LYS A 439 -24.62 -4.90 10.99
CA LYS A 439 -24.85 -3.70 11.81
C LYS A 439 -24.97 -3.99 13.32
N PRO A 440 -25.69 -5.02 13.79
CA PRO A 440 -25.79 -5.29 15.24
C PRO A 440 -24.44 -5.62 15.86
N GLN A 441 -23.59 -6.40 15.16
CA GLN A 441 -22.24 -6.77 15.61
C GLN A 441 -21.34 -5.54 15.60
N THR A 442 -21.40 -4.75 14.55
CA THR A 442 -20.63 -3.48 14.42
C THR A 442 -20.98 -2.52 15.56
N ASP A 443 -22.27 -2.33 15.87
CA ASP A 443 -22.72 -1.50 17.00
C ASP A 443 -22.22 -2.04 18.36
N ALA A 444 -22.13 -3.35 18.52
CA ALA A 444 -21.58 -3.98 19.72
C ALA A 444 -20.07 -3.79 19.83
N ILE A 445 -19.33 -3.96 18.73
CA ILE A 445 -17.88 -3.67 18.66
C ILE A 445 -17.61 -2.21 19.05
N ILE A 446 -18.34 -1.25 18.50
CA ILE A 446 -18.19 0.19 18.83
C ILE A 446 -18.35 0.44 20.33
N LYS A 447 -19.28 -0.26 21.01
CA LYS A 447 -19.49 -0.13 22.46
C LYS A 447 -18.32 -0.68 23.29
N ARG A 448 -17.61 -1.69 22.79
CA ARG A 448 -16.41 -2.25 23.45
C ARG A 448 -15.24 -1.26 23.51
N TYR A 449 -15.21 -0.28 22.60
CA TYR A 449 -14.15 0.70 22.48
C TYR A 449 -14.62 2.13 22.82
N PRO A 450 -15.01 2.41 24.06
CA PRO A 450 -15.61 3.70 24.43
C PRO A 450 -14.69 4.91 24.15
N LEU A 451 -13.36 4.73 24.25
CA LEU A 451 -12.41 5.81 24.06
C LEU A 451 -12.25 6.25 22.59
N ILE A 452 -12.63 5.41 21.66
CA ILE A 452 -12.53 5.67 20.20
C ILE A 452 -13.91 5.53 19.50
N SER A 453 -14.99 5.35 20.27
CA SER A 453 -16.33 5.10 19.73
C SER A 453 -16.84 6.22 18.82
N GLY A 454 -16.41 7.46 19.04
CA GLY A 454 -16.77 8.59 18.19
C GLY A 454 -16.27 8.41 16.76
N ALA A 455 -15.00 8.07 16.58
CA ALA A 455 -14.40 7.81 15.26
C ALA A 455 -14.98 6.54 14.61
N LEU A 456 -15.18 5.46 15.38
CA LEU A 456 -15.76 4.22 14.85
C LEU A 456 -17.20 4.38 14.34
N LYS A 457 -18.02 5.26 14.95
CA LYS A 457 -19.39 5.54 14.48
C LYS A 457 -19.43 6.17 13.09
N THR A 458 -18.41 6.91 12.72
CA THR A 458 -18.30 7.53 11.40
C THR A 458 -17.64 6.63 10.36
N GLN A 459 -17.09 5.48 10.79
CA GLN A 459 -16.37 4.50 9.98
C GLN A 459 -16.86 3.07 10.30
N PRO A 460 -18.14 2.72 9.98
CA PRO A 460 -18.72 1.42 10.35
C PRO A 460 -18.01 0.23 9.66
N ASP A 461 -17.46 0.43 8.47
CA ASP A 461 -16.61 -0.52 7.75
C ASP A 461 -15.34 -0.86 8.56
N ILE A 462 -14.69 0.15 9.11
CA ILE A 462 -13.50 -0.03 9.96
C ILE A 462 -13.87 -0.68 11.31
N ALA A 463 -15.03 -0.33 11.87
CA ALA A 463 -15.52 -0.98 13.09
C ALA A 463 -15.79 -2.48 12.89
N LEU A 464 -16.40 -2.87 11.76
CA LEU A 464 -16.57 -4.27 11.38
C LEU A 464 -15.23 -4.96 11.23
N GLY A 465 -14.30 -4.33 10.50
CA GLY A 465 -12.94 -4.83 10.31
C GLY A 465 -12.15 -4.98 11.62
N LEU A 466 -12.37 -4.10 12.62
CA LEU A 466 -11.76 -4.22 13.94
C LEU A 466 -12.24 -5.48 14.69
N GLY A 467 -13.53 -5.78 14.62
CA GLY A 467 -14.06 -7.03 15.20
C GLY A 467 -13.43 -8.27 14.54
N LEU A 468 -13.33 -8.27 13.22
CA LEU A 468 -12.67 -9.36 12.49
C LEU A 468 -11.18 -9.46 12.81
N PHE A 469 -10.49 -8.33 12.90
CA PHE A 469 -9.08 -8.30 13.27
C PHE A 469 -8.84 -8.90 14.67
N GLU A 470 -9.67 -8.55 15.66
CA GLU A 470 -9.60 -9.18 16.99
C GLU A 470 -9.84 -10.69 16.92
N ALA A 471 -10.87 -11.12 16.17
CA ALA A 471 -11.21 -12.52 16.05
C ALA A 471 -10.07 -13.37 15.48
N VAL A 472 -9.41 -12.89 14.42
CA VAL A 472 -8.43 -13.71 13.69
C VAL A 472 -6.98 -13.50 14.14
N HIS A 473 -6.64 -12.33 14.72
CA HIS A 473 -5.26 -12.01 15.10
C HIS A 473 -4.99 -11.96 16.60
N ILE A 474 -6.01 -11.74 17.43
CA ILE A 474 -5.84 -11.54 18.88
C ILE A 474 -6.39 -12.72 19.69
N LEU A 475 -7.64 -13.13 19.45
CA LEU A 475 -8.24 -14.25 20.18
C LEU A 475 -7.44 -15.53 19.95
N ASP A 476 -7.33 -16.34 20.98
CA ASP A 476 -6.56 -17.60 21.00
C ASP A 476 -5.12 -17.43 20.47
N ARG A 477 -4.51 -16.29 20.78
CA ARG A 477 -3.16 -15.89 20.33
C ARG A 477 -3.05 -15.82 18.79
N GLY A 478 -4.11 -15.49 18.09
CA GLY A 478 -4.16 -15.51 16.63
C GLY A 478 -3.97 -16.94 16.06
N ALA A 479 -4.20 -17.98 16.84
CA ALA A 479 -4.08 -19.36 16.37
C ALA A 479 -5.25 -19.77 15.48
N ARG A 480 -6.34 -19.02 15.50
CA ARG A 480 -7.46 -19.28 14.62
C ARG A 480 -7.08 -18.88 13.19
N LYS A 481 -6.98 -19.91 12.36
CA LYS A 481 -7.21 -19.69 10.94
C LYS A 481 -8.63 -19.14 10.79
N PRO A 482 -8.94 -18.38 9.74
CA PRO A 482 -10.29 -17.90 9.44
C PRO A 482 -11.25 -19.08 9.11
N ALA A 483 -11.53 -19.93 10.09
CA ALA A 483 -12.25 -21.19 9.93
C ALA A 483 -13.70 -21.14 10.42
N GLY A 484 -14.15 -19.98 10.92
CA GLY A 484 -15.54 -19.77 11.33
C GLY A 484 -16.31 -18.91 10.34
N SER A 485 -17.65 -18.91 10.41
CA SER A 485 -18.42 -17.91 9.71
C SER A 485 -18.10 -16.51 10.26
N THR A 486 -18.22 -15.50 9.43
CA THR A 486 -18.08 -14.11 9.85
C THR A 486 -18.89 -13.79 11.10
N MET A 487 -20.14 -14.26 11.14
CA MET A 487 -21.05 -14.08 12.27
C MET A 487 -20.53 -14.73 13.57
N ASP A 488 -20.04 -15.97 13.49
CA ASP A 488 -19.52 -16.68 14.67
C ASP A 488 -18.28 -15.99 15.23
N LEU A 489 -17.34 -15.59 14.34
CA LEU A 489 -16.13 -14.88 14.72
C LEU A 489 -16.44 -13.54 15.41
N LEU A 490 -17.38 -12.76 14.89
CA LEU A 490 -17.79 -11.49 15.49
C LEU A 490 -18.48 -11.70 16.83
N ASN A 491 -19.36 -12.71 16.94
CA ASN A 491 -20.07 -13.03 18.19
C ASN A 491 -19.09 -13.45 19.30
N GLU A 492 -18.01 -14.15 18.99
CA GLU A 492 -16.99 -14.50 19.97
C GLU A 492 -16.23 -13.28 20.50
N VAL A 493 -16.00 -12.27 19.66
CA VAL A 493 -15.37 -11.01 20.09
C VAL A 493 -16.31 -10.21 21.00
N ILE A 494 -17.61 -10.24 20.71
CA ILE A 494 -18.62 -9.50 21.48
C ILE A 494 -18.89 -10.16 22.84
N GLY A 495 -18.78 -11.48 22.93
CA GLY A 495 -18.76 -12.31 24.15
C GLY A 495 -19.96 -12.50 24.85
#